data_a2695be0e7ec91cf777485aa55c0fac9
#
_entry.id   a2695be0e7ec91cf777485aa55c0fac9
#
_cell.length_a   1.000
_cell.length_b   1.000
_cell.length_c   1.000
_cell.angle_alpha   90.00
_cell.angle_beta   90.00
_cell.angle_gamma   90.00
#
_symmetry.space_group_name_H-M   'P 1'
#
loop_
_entity.id
_entity.type
_entity.pdbx_description
1 polymer ?
#
loop_
_entity_poly.entity_id
_entity_poly.type
_entity_poly.pdbx_seq_one_letter_code
_entity_poly.pdbx_strand_id
1 'polypeptide(L)'
;MTALALVALLGPGIAKAAPAGGPTEGLKLERMVMMMRHSVRPPTKRVATPAGTTAQPWSAWSTPYGELTPHGAEGARLMGVYYRTFLGARGLLPRDGCAAGDDVVALASSKQRAIKTAEMFVEGLQPGCGLKVDHPDSEEADTIFHPSEGIDGDVALRAALRQKPGLAAEPRLRAAEFAVLQRVLGCDPATKAGCDLAKKPSHLQANKNDTPELEGALSVASTAGQTILLEYAEGKPMAEVGWGRASKADIQAMLRFHTLKFHYEVGAPYVAERYAAPVARKILDALSAAQAPKLTMLVGHDTNIATLRGFFRAHFTAADYPRDDPPPGGAMGFELLKNAAGKRYVRAFYTAQTMDQLRELQPLTASNPPSFSYLEIPGCRVADEATLCPLETFQKIVGGKLKALPTR
;
A
#
# COMPACT_ATOMS: atom_id res chain seq x y z
N MET A 1 -19.35 -4.64 56.22
CA MET A 1 -18.20 -5.16 55.41
C MET A 1 -18.67 -5.12 53.94
N THR A 2 -18.36 -4.04 53.26
CA THR A 2 -18.78 -3.78 51.86
C THR A 2 -17.53 -3.88 50.98
N ALA A 3 -17.50 -4.89 50.14
CA ALA A 3 -16.36 -5.11 49.22
C ALA A 3 -16.53 -4.19 47.99
N LEU A 4 -15.60 -3.28 47.79
CA LEU A 4 -15.47 -2.50 46.56
C LEU A 4 -14.77 -3.38 45.47
N ALA A 5 -15.48 -3.65 44.39
CA ALA A 5 -14.87 -4.26 43.21
C ALA A 5 -14.17 -3.19 42.38
N LEU A 6 -12.88 -3.32 42.22
CA LEU A 6 -12.05 -2.49 41.37
C LEU A 6 -12.22 -2.99 39.90
N VAL A 7 -12.89 -2.22 39.06
CA VAL A 7 -12.95 -2.46 37.63
C VAL A 7 -11.70 -1.85 36.99
N ALA A 8 -10.79 -2.69 36.53
CA ALA A 8 -9.63 -2.28 35.77
C ALA A 8 -10.08 -1.93 34.33
N LEU A 9 -10.07 -0.66 33.98
CA LEU A 9 -10.23 -0.17 32.62
C LEU A 9 -8.94 -0.51 31.82
N LEU A 10 -9.04 -1.53 30.99
CA LEU A 10 -8.03 -1.80 29.95
C LEU A 10 -8.13 -0.70 28.90
N GLY A 11 -7.23 0.27 28.95
CA GLY A 11 -7.03 1.26 27.91
C GLY A 11 -6.59 0.63 26.59
N PRO A 12 -6.87 1.25 25.42
CA PRO A 12 -6.42 0.76 24.12
C PRO A 12 -4.90 0.71 24.09
N GLY A 13 -4.36 -0.49 23.84
CA GLY A 13 -2.92 -0.71 23.72
C GLY A 13 -2.33 0.22 22.66
N ILE A 14 -1.51 1.16 23.10
CA ILE A 14 -0.66 1.98 22.24
C ILE A 14 0.27 1.01 21.50
N ALA A 15 0.08 0.87 20.20
CA ALA A 15 1.03 0.15 19.36
C ALA A 15 2.40 0.82 19.54
N LYS A 16 3.29 0.18 20.29
CA LYS A 16 4.68 0.61 20.43
C LYS A 16 5.25 0.69 19.01
N ALA A 17 5.70 1.88 18.62
CA ALA A 17 6.58 2.04 17.47
C ALA A 17 7.73 1.05 17.62
N ALA A 18 7.86 0.11 16.69
CA ALA A 18 8.97 -0.81 16.72
C ALA A 18 10.27 0.02 16.62
N PRO A 19 11.25 -0.19 17.52
CA PRO A 19 12.53 0.47 17.38
C PRO A 19 13.11 0.11 16.01
N ALA A 20 13.77 1.06 15.35
CA ALA A 20 14.55 0.83 14.16
C ALA A 20 15.58 -0.29 14.46
N GLY A 21 15.31 -1.51 13.95
CA GLY A 21 16.10 -2.70 14.24
C GLY A 21 15.60 -3.47 15.47
N GLY A 22 14.56 -4.30 15.31
CA GLY A 22 14.32 -5.44 16.22
C GLY A 22 15.53 -6.37 16.20
N PRO A 23 15.67 -7.32 17.16
CA PRO A 23 16.88 -8.09 17.37
C PRO A 23 17.23 -8.92 16.12
N THR A 24 18.01 -8.32 15.26
CA THR A 24 18.73 -8.99 14.18
C THR A 24 20.15 -9.30 14.65
N GLU A 25 20.31 -9.58 15.95
CA GLU A 25 21.61 -9.93 16.49
C GLU A 25 22.23 -11.05 15.66
N GLY A 26 23.37 -10.77 15.01
CA GLY A 26 24.07 -11.70 14.14
C GLY A 26 23.56 -11.78 12.68
N LEU A 27 22.53 -11.02 12.29
CA LEU A 27 22.06 -10.98 10.88
C LEU A 27 22.52 -9.72 10.15
N LYS A 28 23.32 -9.90 9.08
CA LYS A 28 23.74 -8.82 8.18
C LYS A 28 22.76 -8.66 7.04
N LEU A 29 22.32 -7.43 6.74
CA LEU A 29 21.55 -7.11 5.55
C LEU A 29 22.44 -7.17 4.31
N GLU A 30 22.10 -8.02 3.35
CA GLU A 30 22.80 -8.15 2.07
C GLU A 30 22.07 -7.44 0.93
N ARG A 31 20.73 -7.46 0.93
CA ARG A 31 19.90 -6.83 -0.11
C ARG A 31 18.53 -6.41 0.46
N MET A 32 17.91 -5.46 -0.23
CA MET A 32 16.54 -5.06 0.00
C MET A 32 15.80 -4.85 -1.33
N VAL A 33 14.56 -5.29 -1.40
CA VAL A 33 13.64 -4.94 -2.49
C VAL A 33 12.35 -4.39 -1.90
N MET A 34 11.80 -3.33 -2.50
CA MET A 34 10.59 -2.65 -2.05
C MET A 34 9.63 -2.47 -3.22
N MET A 35 8.35 -2.80 -2.99
CA MET A 35 7.24 -2.40 -3.86
C MET A 35 6.47 -1.28 -3.18
N MET A 36 6.56 -0.06 -3.70
CA MET A 36 5.97 1.16 -3.15
C MET A 36 4.77 1.61 -3.99
N ARG A 37 3.69 2.04 -3.34
CA ARG A 37 2.63 2.83 -3.96
C ARG A 37 3.14 4.24 -4.22
N HIS A 38 2.76 4.86 -5.35
CA HIS A 38 3.00 6.29 -5.58
C HIS A 38 2.48 7.15 -4.40
N SER A 39 3.07 8.32 -4.18
CA SER A 39 2.71 9.24 -3.11
C SER A 39 1.45 10.07 -3.45
N VAL A 40 1.22 11.17 -2.73
CA VAL A 40 -0.01 11.95 -2.77
C VAL A 40 -0.24 12.60 -4.13
N ARG A 41 -1.48 12.54 -4.59
CA ARG A 41 -1.97 13.10 -5.86
C ARG A 41 -3.43 13.53 -5.76
N PRO A 42 -3.96 14.36 -6.66
CA PRO A 42 -5.39 14.52 -6.85
C PRO A 42 -6.07 13.19 -7.21
N PRO A 43 -7.39 13.04 -7.04
CA PRO A 43 -8.15 11.94 -7.63
C PRO A 43 -7.85 11.80 -9.13
N THR A 44 -8.14 10.63 -9.71
CA THR A 44 -7.92 10.42 -11.17
C THR A 44 -8.96 11.14 -12.04
N LYS A 45 -10.06 11.59 -11.46
CA LYS A 45 -11.13 12.33 -12.13
C LYS A 45 -11.53 13.55 -11.29
N ARG A 46 -11.89 14.66 -11.94
CA ARG A 46 -12.35 15.89 -11.29
C ARG A 46 -13.60 15.67 -10.43
N VAL A 47 -14.51 14.84 -10.90
CA VAL A 47 -15.69 14.42 -10.16
C VAL A 47 -15.40 13.02 -9.63
N ALA A 48 -14.98 12.95 -8.37
CA ALA A 48 -14.55 11.69 -7.74
C ALA A 48 -15.73 10.70 -7.55
N THR A 49 -16.94 11.21 -7.33
CA THR A 49 -18.14 10.38 -7.10
C THR A 49 -19.30 10.83 -8.01
N PRO A 50 -20.29 9.98 -8.27
CA PRO A 50 -21.45 10.31 -9.08
C PRO A 50 -22.18 11.57 -8.59
N ALA A 51 -22.81 12.29 -9.51
CA ALA A 51 -23.62 13.47 -9.20
C ALA A 51 -24.69 13.15 -8.15
N GLY A 52 -24.90 14.08 -7.23
CA GLY A 52 -25.90 13.93 -6.17
C GLY A 52 -25.45 13.12 -4.95
N THR A 53 -24.20 12.63 -4.91
CA THR A 53 -23.66 11.92 -3.73
C THR A 53 -23.03 12.86 -2.70
N THR A 54 -22.78 14.12 -3.06
CA THR A 54 -22.21 15.15 -2.19
C THR A 54 -23.11 16.38 -2.14
N ALA A 55 -23.12 17.11 -1.02
CA ALA A 55 -23.85 18.37 -0.91
C ALA A 55 -23.20 19.51 -1.71
N GLN A 56 -21.88 19.45 -1.84
CA GLN A 56 -21.04 20.47 -2.48
C GLN A 56 -20.09 19.83 -3.49
N PRO A 57 -19.55 20.58 -4.47
CA PRO A 57 -18.51 20.10 -5.36
C PRO A 57 -17.25 19.69 -4.59
N TRP A 58 -16.51 18.71 -5.11
CA TRP A 58 -15.20 18.33 -4.59
C TRP A 58 -14.21 19.50 -4.64
N SER A 59 -13.31 19.55 -3.66
CA SER A 59 -12.26 20.57 -3.56
C SER A 59 -11.39 20.57 -4.83
N ALA A 60 -11.05 21.75 -5.32
CA ALA A 60 -10.18 21.92 -6.46
C ALA A 60 -8.72 21.55 -6.12
N TRP A 61 -7.96 21.18 -7.14
CA TRP A 61 -6.54 20.86 -7.03
C TRP A 61 -5.75 21.72 -8.04
N SER A 62 -4.57 22.17 -7.65
CA SER A 62 -3.65 22.93 -8.51
C SER A 62 -2.87 22.02 -9.48
N THR A 63 -2.66 20.75 -9.08
CA THR A 63 -2.00 19.72 -9.89
C THR A 63 -3.02 19.03 -10.79
N PRO A 64 -2.68 18.64 -12.03
CA PRO A 64 -3.56 17.85 -12.89
C PRO A 64 -4.04 16.56 -12.21
N TYR A 65 -5.28 16.17 -12.51
CA TYR A 65 -5.90 14.99 -11.91
C TYR A 65 -5.12 13.72 -12.26
N GLY A 66 -4.79 12.94 -11.24
CA GLY A 66 -4.02 11.71 -11.36
C GLY A 66 -2.49 11.87 -11.37
N GLU A 67 -1.96 13.08 -11.38
CA GLU A 67 -0.53 13.36 -11.32
C GLU A 67 -0.04 13.62 -9.89
N LEU A 68 1.21 13.28 -9.60
CA LEU A 68 1.84 13.53 -8.31
C LEU A 68 1.90 15.01 -8.01
N THR A 69 1.49 15.41 -6.80
CA THR A 69 1.61 16.80 -6.37
C THR A 69 3.04 17.14 -5.93
N PRO A 70 3.42 18.44 -5.91
CA PRO A 70 4.69 18.85 -5.28
C PRO A 70 4.79 18.41 -3.81
N HIS A 71 3.67 18.43 -3.08
CA HIS A 71 3.61 17.93 -1.70
C HIS A 71 3.85 16.41 -1.62
N GLY A 72 3.20 15.63 -2.48
CA GLY A 72 3.45 14.19 -2.59
C GLY A 72 4.87 13.85 -3.02
N ALA A 73 5.48 14.67 -3.88
CA ALA A 73 6.86 14.56 -4.30
C ALA A 73 7.82 14.75 -3.11
N GLU A 74 7.59 15.77 -2.29
CA GLU A 74 8.38 16.01 -1.07
C GLU A 74 8.20 14.89 -0.05
N GLY A 75 6.98 14.38 0.15
CA GLY A 75 6.73 13.20 0.99
C GLY A 75 7.57 11.98 0.56
N ALA A 76 7.66 11.72 -0.74
CA ALA A 76 8.50 10.65 -1.29
C ALA A 76 10.00 10.91 -1.06
N ARG A 77 10.45 12.17 -1.24
CA ARG A 77 11.85 12.55 -0.98
C ARG A 77 12.23 12.34 0.49
N LEU A 78 11.37 12.74 1.42
CA LEU A 78 11.60 12.54 2.87
C LEU A 78 11.72 11.06 3.21
N MET A 79 10.93 10.18 2.58
CA MET A 79 11.08 8.73 2.74
C MET A 79 12.44 8.25 2.22
N GLY A 80 12.91 8.77 1.09
CA GLY A 80 14.26 8.51 0.57
C GLY A 80 15.36 8.93 1.55
N VAL A 81 15.26 10.11 2.13
CA VAL A 81 16.20 10.61 3.18
C VAL A 81 16.24 9.68 4.39
N TYR A 82 15.08 9.21 4.85
CA TYR A 82 15.00 8.23 5.92
C TYR A 82 15.74 6.93 5.56
N TYR A 83 15.47 6.38 4.36
CA TYR A 83 16.10 5.15 3.91
C TYR A 83 17.61 5.29 3.68
N ARG A 84 18.11 6.46 3.29
CA ARG A 84 19.55 6.75 3.27
C ARG A 84 20.19 6.48 4.65
N THR A 85 19.62 7.07 5.69
CA THR A 85 20.10 6.89 7.05
C THR A 85 19.94 5.46 7.53
N PHE A 86 18.77 4.85 7.29
CA PHE A 86 18.43 3.49 7.70
C PHE A 86 19.35 2.44 7.05
N LEU A 87 19.56 2.51 5.73
CA LEU A 87 20.39 1.56 4.99
C LEU A 87 21.88 1.80 5.24
N GLY A 88 22.29 3.05 5.45
CA GLY A 88 23.64 3.40 5.85
C GLY A 88 23.99 2.89 7.24
N ALA A 89 23.08 2.98 8.21
CA ALA A 89 23.26 2.43 9.55
C ALA A 89 23.38 0.90 9.56
N ARG A 90 22.75 0.23 8.57
CA ARG A 90 22.78 -1.24 8.41
C ARG A 90 23.91 -1.71 7.49
N GLY A 91 24.75 -0.79 6.99
CA GLY A 91 25.91 -1.09 6.12
C GLY A 91 25.55 -1.63 4.73
N LEU A 92 24.30 -1.41 4.25
CA LEU A 92 23.90 -1.85 2.92
C LEU A 92 24.36 -0.87 1.84
N LEU A 93 24.15 0.43 2.07
CA LEU A 93 24.57 1.52 1.19
C LEU A 93 25.51 2.48 1.92
N PRO A 94 26.31 3.30 1.22
CA PRO A 94 27.14 4.32 1.86
C PRO A 94 26.24 5.37 2.55
N ARG A 95 26.70 5.86 3.71
CA ARG A 95 26.01 6.96 4.43
C ARG A 95 26.16 8.28 3.67
N ASP A 96 27.34 8.49 3.09
CA ASP A 96 27.71 9.69 2.35
C ASP A 96 28.18 9.30 0.95
N GLY A 97 27.97 10.20 -0.02
CA GLY A 97 28.30 9.95 -1.43
C GLY A 97 27.31 9.00 -2.11
N CYS A 98 27.71 8.50 -3.27
CA CYS A 98 26.89 7.67 -4.13
C CYS A 98 27.23 6.19 -3.94
N ALA A 99 26.21 5.32 -4.11
CA ALA A 99 26.43 3.89 -4.24
C ALA A 99 27.22 3.58 -5.51
N ALA A 100 27.94 2.47 -5.49
CA ALA A 100 28.75 2.05 -6.64
C ALA A 100 27.88 1.39 -7.73
N GLY A 101 28.11 1.77 -8.98
CA GLY A 101 27.51 1.10 -10.14
C GLY A 101 26.00 0.86 -10.01
N ASP A 102 25.59 -0.38 -10.26
CA ASP A 102 24.19 -0.81 -10.25
C ASP A 102 23.72 -1.31 -8.88
N ASP A 103 24.34 -0.86 -7.78
CA ASP A 103 23.93 -1.21 -6.42
C ASP A 103 22.50 -0.77 -6.09
N VAL A 104 21.99 0.28 -6.76
CA VAL A 104 20.63 0.78 -6.62
C VAL A 104 19.96 0.79 -7.98
N VAL A 105 18.84 0.08 -8.09
CA VAL A 105 17.96 0.07 -9.27
C VAL A 105 16.57 0.52 -8.88
N ALA A 106 16.02 1.45 -9.64
CA ALA A 106 14.65 1.94 -9.49
C ALA A 106 13.87 1.72 -10.79
N LEU A 107 12.70 1.09 -10.66
CA LEU A 107 11.77 0.83 -11.75
C LEU A 107 10.38 1.34 -11.35
N ALA A 108 9.76 2.14 -12.20
CA ALA A 108 8.42 2.69 -11.97
C ALA A 108 7.41 2.20 -13.02
N SER A 109 6.14 2.21 -12.65
CA SER A 109 5.04 2.14 -13.63
C SER A 109 5.10 3.33 -14.58
N SER A 110 4.56 3.17 -15.79
CA SER A 110 4.49 4.20 -16.84
C SER A 110 3.76 5.49 -16.44
N LYS A 111 3.00 5.49 -15.33
CA LYS A 111 2.24 6.68 -14.91
C LYS A 111 3.14 7.74 -14.27
N GLN A 112 2.96 9.02 -14.67
CA GLN A 112 3.71 10.17 -14.16
C GLN A 112 3.88 10.13 -12.63
N ARG A 113 2.82 9.87 -11.87
CA ARG A 113 2.84 9.81 -10.40
C ARG A 113 3.79 8.74 -9.85
N ALA A 114 3.93 7.60 -10.52
CA ALA A 114 4.84 6.54 -10.10
C ALA A 114 6.29 6.91 -10.45
N ILE A 115 6.53 7.40 -11.65
CA ILE A 115 7.84 7.86 -12.11
C ILE A 115 8.36 8.96 -11.18
N LYS A 116 7.56 10.01 -10.96
CA LYS A 116 7.95 11.13 -10.09
C LYS A 116 8.12 10.73 -8.63
N THR A 117 7.33 9.78 -8.10
CA THR A 117 7.55 9.23 -6.76
C THR A 117 8.91 8.53 -6.66
N ALA A 118 9.25 7.72 -7.66
CA ALA A 118 10.56 7.02 -7.71
C ALA A 118 11.72 8.01 -7.82
N GLU A 119 11.64 8.99 -8.72
CA GLU A 119 12.67 10.04 -8.90
C GLU A 119 12.93 10.79 -7.58
N MET A 120 11.87 11.21 -6.89
CA MET A 120 12.02 11.95 -5.64
C MET A 120 12.53 11.08 -4.49
N PHE A 121 12.12 9.81 -4.43
CA PHE A 121 12.67 8.87 -3.45
C PHE A 121 14.17 8.66 -3.66
N VAL A 122 14.62 8.40 -4.90
CA VAL A 122 16.06 8.16 -5.16
C VAL A 122 16.87 9.44 -4.99
N GLU A 123 16.31 10.62 -5.26
CA GLU A 123 16.94 11.90 -4.93
C GLU A 123 17.12 12.09 -3.42
N GLY A 124 16.13 11.72 -2.61
CA GLY A 124 16.25 11.72 -1.15
C GLY A 124 17.24 10.68 -0.64
N LEU A 125 17.27 9.51 -1.28
CA LEU A 125 18.16 8.40 -0.93
C LEU A 125 19.62 8.73 -1.21
N GLN A 126 19.94 9.26 -2.38
CA GLN A 126 21.30 9.58 -2.82
C GLN A 126 21.31 10.88 -3.65
N PRO A 127 21.21 12.04 -2.99
CA PRO A 127 21.10 13.33 -3.65
C PRO A 127 22.31 13.63 -4.53
N GLY A 128 22.04 14.11 -5.73
CA GLY A 128 23.06 14.48 -6.71
C GLY A 128 23.81 13.32 -7.37
N CYS A 129 23.43 12.06 -7.11
CA CYS A 129 24.10 10.89 -7.69
C CYS A 129 23.61 10.53 -9.10
N GLY A 130 22.60 11.21 -9.63
CA GLY A 130 22.09 10.98 -10.98
C GLY A 130 21.49 9.59 -11.19
N LEU A 131 20.94 8.98 -10.14
CA LEU A 131 20.24 7.70 -10.24
C LEU A 131 19.06 7.83 -11.19
N LYS A 132 19.02 6.97 -12.20
CA LYS A 132 17.92 6.93 -13.17
C LYS A 132 16.81 6.02 -12.67
N VAL A 133 15.58 6.40 -13.03
CA VAL A 133 14.39 5.58 -12.85
C VAL A 133 14.00 5.01 -14.20
N ASP A 134 14.04 3.69 -14.32
CA ASP A 134 13.56 3.00 -15.51
C ASP A 134 12.04 2.90 -15.47
N HIS A 135 11.39 3.02 -16.61
CA HIS A 135 9.94 2.87 -16.75
C HIS A 135 9.54 2.51 -18.18
N PRO A 136 8.40 1.83 -18.39
CA PRO A 136 7.83 1.64 -19.71
C PRO A 136 7.37 2.98 -20.32
N ASP A 137 7.39 3.06 -21.65
CA ASP A 137 6.97 4.27 -22.39
C ASP A 137 5.44 4.46 -22.41
N SER A 138 4.67 3.39 -22.21
CA SER A 138 3.20 3.43 -22.21
C SER A 138 2.59 2.44 -21.21
N GLU A 139 1.28 2.56 -20.95
CA GLU A 139 0.55 1.63 -20.10
C GLU A 139 0.44 0.23 -20.73
N GLU A 140 0.33 0.14 -22.03
CA GLU A 140 0.31 -1.13 -22.77
C GLU A 140 1.63 -1.87 -22.67
N ALA A 141 2.75 -1.15 -22.58
CA ALA A 141 4.08 -1.70 -22.37
C ALA A 141 4.36 -2.02 -20.89
N ASP A 142 3.51 -1.56 -19.96
CA ASP A 142 3.68 -1.74 -18.51
C ASP A 142 3.19 -3.11 -18.03
N THR A 143 3.83 -4.17 -18.46
CA THR A 143 3.47 -5.55 -18.12
C THR A 143 3.85 -5.96 -16.69
N ILE A 144 4.57 -5.12 -15.95
CA ILE A 144 4.98 -5.40 -14.57
C ILE A 144 3.95 -4.90 -13.59
N PHE A 145 3.53 -3.63 -13.70
CA PHE A 145 2.60 -3.00 -12.77
C PHE A 145 1.14 -3.03 -13.24
N HIS A 146 0.93 -3.21 -14.55
CA HIS A 146 -0.40 -3.37 -15.19
C HIS A 146 -0.44 -4.63 -16.06
N PRO A 147 -0.32 -5.83 -15.46
CA PRO A 147 -0.39 -7.06 -16.23
C PRO A 147 -1.82 -7.30 -16.73
N SER A 148 -2.06 -7.07 -18.01
CA SER A 148 -3.36 -7.30 -18.68
C SER A 148 -3.54 -8.74 -19.19
N GLU A 149 -2.49 -9.53 -19.20
CA GLU A 149 -2.50 -10.88 -19.74
C GLU A 149 -2.59 -11.96 -18.65
N GLY A 150 -3.27 -13.06 -18.96
CA GLY A 150 -3.34 -14.25 -18.11
C GLY A 150 -4.46 -14.20 -17.05
N ILE A 151 -5.32 -13.16 -17.04
CA ILE A 151 -6.52 -13.09 -16.22
C ILE A 151 -7.75 -13.23 -17.13
N ASP A 152 -8.50 -14.31 -16.94
CA ASP A 152 -9.84 -14.46 -17.52
C ASP A 152 -10.84 -13.78 -16.58
N GLY A 153 -11.51 -12.74 -17.06
CA GLY A 153 -12.39 -11.89 -16.23
C GLY A 153 -13.58 -12.66 -15.64
N ASP A 154 -14.15 -13.63 -16.37
CA ASP A 154 -15.26 -14.45 -15.85
C ASP A 154 -14.79 -15.44 -14.78
N VAL A 155 -13.60 -16.01 -14.95
CA VAL A 155 -12.99 -16.87 -13.93
C VAL A 155 -12.63 -16.03 -12.70
N ALA A 156 -12.09 -14.83 -12.91
CA ALA A 156 -11.76 -13.90 -11.85
C ALA A 156 -12.98 -13.48 -11.03
N LEU A 157 -14.08 -13.12 -11.71
CA LEU A 157 -15.36 -12.80 -11.07
C LEU A 157 -15.88 -13.97 -10.22
N ARG A 158 -15.92 -15.17 -10.79
CA ARG A 158 -16.36 -16.37 -10.04
C ARG A 158 -15.45 -16.67 -8.85
N ALA A 159 -14.15 -16.47 -8.99
CA ALA A 159 -13.19 -16.66 -7.90
C ALA A 159 -13.39 -15.64 -6.78
N ALA A 160 -13.59 -14.37 -7.12
CA ALA A 160 -13.86 -13.30 -6.16
C ALA A 160 -15.15 -13.53 -5.37
N LEU A 161 -16.24 -13.88 -6.02
CA LEU A 161 -17.52 -14.18 -5.38
C LEU A 161 -17.45 -15.41 -4.46
N ARG A 162 -16.67 -16.44 -4.81
CA ARG A 162 -16.43 -17.59 -3.92
C ARG A 162 -15.54 -17.25 -2.74
N GLN A 163 -14.50 -16.44 -2.94
CA GLN A 163 -13.56 -16.04 -1.88
C GLN A 163 -14.23 -15.20 -0.81
N LYS A 164 -15.09 -14.28 -1.21
CA LYS A 164 -15.82 -13.40 -0.30
C LYS A 164 -17.32 -13.33 -0.68
N PRO A 165 -18.11 -14.30 -0.24
CA PRO A 165 -19.56 -14.23 -0.41
C PRO A 165 -20.16 -13.15 0.48
N GLY A 166 -21.38 -12.72 0.19
CA GLY A 166 -22.15 -11.84 1.06
C GLY A 166 -22.02 -10.35 0.76
N LEU A 167 -21.64 -9.96 -0.47
CA LEU A 167 -21.56 -8.58 -0.93
C LEU A 167 -22.83 -7.78 -0.61
N ALA A 168 -24.01 -8.38 -0.77
CA ALA A 168 -25.30 -7.74 -0.47
C ALA A 168 -25.51 -7.41 1.02
N ALA A 169 -24.80 -8.08 1.92
CA ALA A 169 -24.88 -7.84 3.36
C ALA A 169 -23.93 -6.73 3.85
N GLU A 170 -22.93 -6.36 3.06
CA GLU A 170 -21.88 -5.40 3.47
C GLU A 170 -22.44 -4.04 3.88
N PRO A 171 -23.46 -3.44 3.21
CA PRO A 171 -24.00 -2.15 3.66
C PRO A 171 -24.53 -2.20 5.09
N ARG A 172 -25.17 -3.30 5.47
CA ARG A 172 -25.67 -3.50 6.86
C ARG A 172 -24.52 -3.74 7.83
N LEU A 173 -23.54 -4.55 7.44
CA LEU A 173 -22.35 -4.84 8.27
C LEU A 173 -21.46 -3.61 8.47
N ARG A 174 -21.55 -2.63 7.58
CA ARG A 174 -20.77 -1.38 7.57
C ARG A 174 -21.65 -0.14 7.85
N ALA A 175 -22.76 -0.32 8.52
CA ALA A 175 -23.71 0.78 8.77
C ALA A 175 -23.06 1.96 9.49
N ALA A 176 -22.15 1.71 10.43
CA ALA A 176 -21.43 2.75 11.15
C ALA A 176 -20.50 3.56 10.21
N GLU A 177 -19.74 2.89 9.37
CA GLU A 177 -18.85 3.53 8.38
C GLU A 177 -19.67 4.31 7.33
N PHE A 178 -20.82 3.78 6.88
CA PHE A 178 -21.73 4.50 5.99
C PHE A 178 -22.33 5.74 6.66
N ALA A 179 -22.66 5.70 7.95
CA ALA A 179 -23.15 6.87 8.68
C ALA A 179 -22.10 7.97 8.76
N VAL A 180 -20.81 7.60 9.01
CA VAL A 180 -19.69 8.54 8.96
C VAL A 180 -19.56 9.13 7.56
N LEU A 181 -19.50 8.30 6.53
CA LEU A 181 -19.38 8.73 5.14
C LEU A 181 -20.50 9.71 4.78
N GLN A 182 -21.75 9.38 5.07
CA GLN A 182 -22.92 10.20 4.76
C GLN A 182 -22.86 11.57 5.43
N ARG A 183 -22.49 11.63 6.71
CA ARG A 183 -22.27 12.87 7.45
C ARG A 183 -21.17 13.72 6.79
N VAL A 184 -20.03 13.12 6.44
CA VAL A 184 -18.92 13.83 5.81
C VAL A 184 -19.28 14.34 4.41
N LEU A 185 -19.96 13.54 3.59
CA LEU A 185 -20.45 13.97 2.28
C LEU A 185 -21.52 15.10 2.38
N GLY A 186 -22.08 15.32 3.57
CA GLY A 186 -23.11 16.35 3.83
C GLY A 186 -24.40 16.10 3.06
N CYS A 187 -24.66 14.85 2.73
CA CYS A 187 -25.77 14.44 1.91
C CYS A 187 -26.86 13.87 2.79
N ASP A 188 -28.02 14.55 2.87
CA ASP A 188 -29.16 14.13 3.67
C ASP A 188 -30.14 13.30 2.83
N PRO A 189 -30.36 12.01 3.17
CA PRO A 189 -31.29 11.14 2.46
C PRO A 189 -32.77 11.61 2.55
N ALA A 190 -33.13 12.36 3.57
CA ALA A 190 -34.47 12.89 3.71
C ALA A 190 -34.78 13.97 2.67
N THR A 191 -33.77 14.69 2.21
CA THR A 191 -33.92 15.80 1.27
C THR A 191 -33.44 15.48 -0.16
N LYS A 192 -32.67 14.42 -0.34
CA LYS A 192 -32.03 14.09 -1.61
C LYS A 192 -32.00 12.58 -1.85
N ALA A 193 -32.83 12.08 -2.76
CA ALA A 193 -32.98 10.64 -3.06
C ALA A 193 -31.68 9.92 -3.50
N GLY A 194 -30.65 10.67 -3.94
CA GLY A 194 -29.35 10.12 -4.33
C GLY A 194 -28.40 9.81 -3.17
N CYS A 195 -28.66 10.31 -1.99
CA CYS A 195 -27.73 10.35 -0.86
C CYS A 195 -27.61 9.06 -0.04
N ASP A 196 -28.66 8.23 0.02
CA ASP A 196 -28.64 7.02 0.83
C ASP A 196 -27.80 5.92 0.15
N LEU A 197 -26.48 6.07 0.26
CA LEU A 197 -25.54 5.11 -0.31
C LEU A 197 -25.70 3.73 0.32
N ALA A 198 -26.05 3.64 1.61
CA ALA A 198 -26.20 2.35 2.28
C ALA A 198 -27.35 1.50 1.72
N LYS A 199 -28.35 2.13 1.10
CA LYS A 199 -29.48 1.43 0.44
C LYS A 199 -29.21 1.10 -1.03
N LYS A 200 -28.16 1.65 -1.64
CA LYS A 200 -27.84 1.33 -3.03
C LYS A 200 -27.14 -0.02 -3.12
N PRO A 201 -27.51 -0.87 -4.09
CA PRO A 201 -26.84 -2.14 -4.26
C PRO A 201 -25.37 -1.94 -4.71
N SER A 202 -24.55 -2.92 -4.38
CA SER A 202 -23.20 -3.07 -4.92
C SER A 202 -23.11 -4.43 -5.60
N HIS A 203 -22.38 -4.51 -6.67
CA HIS A 203 -22.13 -5.74 -7.41
C HIS A 203 -20.70 -5.80 -7.94
N LEU A 204 -20.25 -6.99 -8.24
CA LEU A 204 -19.02 -7.23 -8.99
C LEU A 204 -19.37 -7.54 -10.42
N GLN A 205 -18.63 -6.97 -11.36
CA GLN A 205 -18.71 -7.33 -12.78
C GLN A 205 -17.36 -7.83 -13.28
N ALA A 206 -17.42 -8.68 -14.31
CA ALA A 206 -16.24 -9.13 -15.02
C ALA A 206 -15.67 -7.97 -15.83
N ASN A 207 -14.35 -7.82 -15.77
CA ASN A 207 -13.61 -6.95 -16.65
C ASN A 207 -12.77 -7.82 -17.59
N LYS A 208 -12.85 -7.58 -18.89
CA LYS A 208 -12.17 -8.40 -19.88
C LYS A 208 -10.65 -8.31 -19.69
N ASN A 209 -10.01 -9.46 -19.51
CA ASN A 209 -8.55 -9.56 -19.32
C ASN A 209 -8.00 -8.79 -18.12
N ASP A 210 -8.83 -8.56 -17.07
CA ASP A 210 -8.41 -7.82 -15.89
C ASP A 210 -9.12 -8.35 -14.62
N THR A 211 -8.85 -7.69 -13.51
CA THR A 211 -9.49 -7.94 -12.21
C THR A 211 -10.99 -7.60 -12.28
N PRO A 212 -11.85 -8.30 -11.51
CA PRO A 212 -13.25 -7.91 -11.40
C PRO A 212 -13.38 -6.48 -10.85
N GLU A 213 -14.38 -5.76 -11.28
CA GLU A 213 -14.65 -4.40 -10.85
C GLU A 213 -15.81 -4.35 -9.87
N LEU A 214 -15.61 -3.71 -8.73
CA LEU A 214 -16.67 -3.43 -7.75
C LEU A 214 -17.40 -2.15 -8.13
N GLU A 215 -18.70 -2.25 -8.32
CA GLU A 215 -19.57 -1.13 -8.61
C GLU A 215 -20.61 -0.86 -7.52
N GLY A 216 -21.27 0.29 -7.61
CA GLY A 216 -22.33 0.70 -6.69
C GLY A 216 -21.82 1.38 -5.43
N ALA A 217 -22.58 1.26 -4.33
CA ALA A 217 -22.37 2.02 -3.11
C ALA A 217 -20.98 1.85 -2.50
N LEU A 218 -20.46 0.63 -2.45
CA LEU A 218 -19.14 0.35 -1.86
C LEU A 218 -18.00 0.94 -2.68
N SER A 219 -18.10 0.94 -4.01
CA SER A 219 -17.12 1.59 -4.88
C SER A 219 -17.12 3.11 -4.70
N VAL A 220 -18.32 3.72 -4.62
CA VAL A 220 -18.46 5.15 -4.34
C VAL A 220 -17.88 5.49 -2.97
N ALA A 221 -18.18 4.68 -1.94
CA ALA A 221 -17.67 4.87 -0.59
C ALA A 221 -16.13 4.76 -0.52
N SER A 222 -15.55 3.78 -1.22
CA SER A 222 -14.11 3.61 -1.34
C SER A 222 -13.45 4.83 -2.00
N THR A 223 -14.02 5.29 -3.12
CA THR A 223 -13.50 6.46 -3.85
C THR A 223 -13.58 7.73 -3.02
N ALA A 224 -14.69 7.95 -2.32
CA ALA A 224 -14.87 9.10 -1.43
C ALA A 224 -13.85 9.08 -0.29
N GLY A 225 -13.70 7.94 0.40
CA GLY A 225 -12.74 7.79 1.48
C GLY A 225 -11.30 8.06 1.04
N GLN A 226 -10.89 7.53 -0.12
CA GLN A 226 -9.58 7.79 -0.71
C GLN A 226 -9.40 9.26 -1.10
N THR A 227 -10.41 9.91 -1.67
CA THR A 227 -10.33 11.33 -2.04
C THR A 227 -10.10 12.21 -0.80
N ILE A 228 -10.83 11.96 0.28
CA ILE A 228 -10.71 12.72 1.53
C ILE A 228 -9.36 12.44 2.22
N LEU A 229 -8.86 11.20 2.18
CA LEU A 229 -7.49 10.90 2.60
C LEU A 229 -6.47 11.73 1.81
N LEU A 230 -6.61 11.79 0.49
CA LEU A 230 -5.67 12.54 -0.35
C LEU A 230 -5.73 14.06 -0.07
N GLU A 231 -6.92 14.62 0.18
CA GLU A 231 -7.07 16.01 0.63
C GLU A 231 -6.35 16.26 1.96
N TYR A 232 -6.49 15.34 2.92
CA TYR A 232 -5.83 15.42 4.22
C TYR A 232 -4.30 15.34 4.07
N ALA A 233 -3.83 14.32 3.35
CA ALA A 233 -2.41 14.04 3.17
C ALA A 233 -1.69 15.10 2.31
N GLU A 234 -2.41 15.83 1.44
CA GLU A 234 -1.90 16.99 0.70
C GLU A 234 -1.64 18.21 1.59
N GLY A 235 -2.06 18.18 2.84
CA GLY A 235 -1.96 19.34 3.72
C GLY A 235 -2.99 20.43 3.44
N LYS A 236 -4.09 20.14 2.75
CA LYS A 236 -5.16 21.12 2.53
C LYS A 236 -5.69 21.68 3.85
N PRO A 237 -6.16 22.94 3.90
CA PRO A 237 -6.82 23.48 5.08
C PRO A 237 -7.92 22.54 5.55
N MET A 238 -8.05 22.33 6.87
CA MET A 238 -9.05 21.38 7.39
C MET A 238 -10.48 21.74 6.98
N ALA A 239 -10.75 23.04 6.71
CA ALA A 239 -12.03 23.49 6.16
C ALA A 239 -12.34 22.93 4.75
N GLU A 240 -11.33 22.47 4.02
CA GLU A 240 -11.47 21.85 2.69
C GLU A 240 -11.49 20.32 2.76
N VAL A 241 -10.88 19.70 3.76
CA VAL A 241 -10.84 18.24 3.94
C VAL A 241 -12.25 17.71 4.25
N GLY A 242 -12.83 17.02 3.26
CA GLY A 242 -14.24 16.60 3.38
C GLY A 242 -15.18 17.76 3.73
N TRP A 243 -14.93 18.94 3.16
CA TRP A 243 -15.67 20.20 3.39
C TRP A 243 -15.68 20.62 4.87
N GLY A 244 -14.63 20.38 5.61
CA GLY A 244 -14.51 20.70 7.03
C GLY A 244 -15.26 19.75 7.96
N ARG A 245 -15.79 18.63 7.44
CA ARG A 245 -16.59 17.68 8.21
C ARG A 245 -15.87 16.38 8.54
N ALA A 246 -14.65 16.18 8.01
CA ALA A 246 -13.87 14.97 8.24
C ALA A 246 -12.78 15.19 9.30
N SER A 247 -12.84 14.43 10.39
CA SER A 247 -11.73 14.23 11.31
C SER A 247 -10.81 13.11 10.81
N LYS A 248 -9.62 12.96 11.38
CA LYS A 248 -8.72 11.85 11.12
C LYS A 248 -9.38 10.49 11.42
N ALA A 249 -10.15 10.39 12.50
CA ALA A 249 -10.90 9.18 12.84
C ALA A 249 -11.97 8.83 11.79
N ASP A 250 -12.63 9.86 11.23
CA ASP A 250 -13.59 9.66 10.15
C ASP A 250 -12.92 9.14 8.87
N ILE A 251 -11.74 9.66 8.54
CA ILE A 251 -10.94 9.17 7.42
C ILE A 251 -10.60 7.69 7.62
N GLN A 252 -10.11 7.32 8.80
CA GLN A 252 -9.80 5.93 9.15
C GLN A 252 -11.02 5.00 8.99
N ALA A 253 -12.20 5.44 9.41
CA ALA A 253 -13.42 4.68 9.24
C ALA A 253 -13.79 4.50 7.75
N MET A 254 -13.69 5.56 6.95
CA MET A 254 -14.02 5.52 5.52
C MET A 254 -13.02 4.69 4.71
N LEU A 255 -11.75 4.64 5.10
CA LEU A 255 -10.72 3.82 4.43
C LEU A 255 -11.00 2.31 4.52
N ARG A 256 -11.83 1.85 5.45
CA ARG A 256 -12.27 0.45 5.49
C ARG A 256 -13.03 0.04 4.22
N PHE A 257 -13.67 0.97 3.52
CA PHE A 257 -14.27 0.70 2.21
C PHE A 257 -13.21 0.46 1.12
N HIS A 258 -12.07 1.12 1.20
CA HIS A 258 -10.96 0.91 0.27
C HIS A 258 -10.33 -0.47 0.46
N THR A 259 -10.05 -0.87 1.69
CA THR A 259 -9.61 -2.23 1.99
C THR A 259 -10.62 -3.28 1.54
N LEU A 260 -11.92 -3.02 1.77
CA LEU A 260 -13.00 -3.92 1.37
C LEU A 260 -13.09 -4.07 -0.16
N LYS A 261 -12.92 -2.97 -0.90
CA LYS A 261 -12.85 -2.99 -2.37
C LYS A 261 -11.75 -3.96 -2.85
N PHE A 262 -10.54 -3.86 -2.31
CA PHE A 262 -9.46 -4.78 -2.68
C PHE A 262 -9.73 -6.24 -2.30
N HIS A 263 -10.41 -6.50 -1.19
CA HIS A 263 -10.81 -7.85 -0.85
C HIS A 263 -11.73 -8.47 -1.90
N TYR A 264 -12.62 -7.67 -2.51
CA TYR A 264 -13.51 -8.14 -3.57
C TYR A 264 -12.83 -8.22 -4.93
N GLU A 265 -12.06 -7.21 -5.31
CA GLU A 265 -11.48 -7.14 -6.66
C GLU A 265 -10.26 -8.04 -6.82
N VAL A 266 -9.36 -8.04 -5.83
CA VAL A 266 -8.04 -8.70 -5.96
C VAL A 266 -7.71 -9.69 -4.83
N GLY A 267 -8.63 -9.94 -3.90
CA GLY A 267 -8.36 -10.82 -2.76
C GLY A 267 -8.33 -12.31 -3.12
N ALA A 268 -9.02 -12.73 -4.17
CA ALA A 268 -9.07 -14.13 -4.59
C ALA A 268 -7.69 -14.61 -5.08
N PRO A 269 -7.20 -15.80 -4.65
CA PRO A 269 -5.89 -16.31 -5.05
C PRO A 269 -5.69 -16.34 -6.57
N TYR A 270 -6.74 -16.70 -7.34
CA TYR A 270 -6.68 -16.67 -8.80
C TYR A 270 -6.26 -15.31 -9.37
N VAL A 271 -6.82 -14.25 -8.84
CA VAL A 271 -6.52 -12.86 -9.26
C VAL A 271 -5.19 -12.41 -8.68
N ALA A 272 -5.03 -12.51 -7.36
CA ALA A 272 -3.86 -12.02 -6.65
C ALA A 272 -2.56 -12.63 -7.19
N GLU A 273 -2.54 -13.96 -7.42
CA GLU A 273 -1.34 -14.64 -7.89
C GLU A 273 -0.97 -14.26 -9.33
N ARG A 274 -1.95 -14.08 -10.21
CA ARG A 274 -1.69 -13.68 -11.60
C ARG A 274 -1.26 -12.22 -11.71
N TYR A 275 -1.99 -11.33 -11.05
CA TYR A 275 -1.68 -9.91 -11.10
C TYR A 275 -0.33 -9.58 -10.43
N ALA A 276 -0.01 -10.22 -9.31
CA ALA A 276 1.25 -9.99 -8.61
C ALA A 276 2.46 -10.72 -9.24
N ALA A 277 2.25 -11.68 -10.14
CA ALA A 277 3.31 -12.56 -10.64
C ALA A 277 4.53 -11.81 -11.22
N PRO A 278 4.38 -10.76 -12.06
CA PRO A 278 5.55 -10.04 -12.58
C PRO A 278 6.36 -9.36 -11.47
N VAL A 279 5.69 -8.69 -10.54
CA VAL A 279 6.34 -8.05 -9.38
C VAL A 279 6.98 -9.10 -8.47
N ALA A 280 6.28 -10.21 -8.19
CA ALA A 280 6.82 -11.30 -7.36
C ALA A 280 8.07 -11.95 -8.00
N ARG A 281 8.13 -12.05 -9.32
CA ARG A 281 9.32 -12.50 -10.05
C ARG A 281 10.48 -11.53 -9.86
N LYS A 282 10.24 -10.22 -10.03
CA LYS A 282 11.27 -9.19 -9.77
C LYS A 282 11.79 -9.25 -8.33
N ILE A 283 10.91 -9.47 -7.35
CA ILE A 283 11.30 -9.65 -5.95
C ILE A 283 12.18 -10.90 -5.78
N LEU A 284 11.76 -12.03 -6.36
CA LEU A 284 12.53 -13.28 -6.30
C LEU A 284 13.91 -13.12 -6.93
N ASP A 285 13.99 -12.51 -8.11
CA ASP A 285 15.24 -12.29 -8.84
C ASP A 285 16.18 -11.35 -8.06
N ALA A 286 15.67 -10.24 -7.53
CA ALA A 286 16.43 -9.29 -6.73
C ALA A 286 17.02 -9.91 -5.45
N LEU A 287 16.34 -10.88 -4.84
CA LEU A 287 16.81 -11.56 -3.64
C LEU A 287 17.72 -12.77 -3.94
N SER A 288 17.61 -13.38 -5.14
CA SER A 288 18.20 -14.69 -5.44
C SER A 288 19.34 -14.66 -6.43
N ALA A 289 19.36 -13.73 -7.40
CA ALA A 289 20.38 -13.69 -8.43
C ALA A 289 21.76 -13.37 -7.84
N ALA A 290 22.83 -13.99 -8.39
CA ALA A 290 24.18 -13.84 -7.85
C ALA A 290 24.66 -12.37 -7.82
N GLN A 291 24.34 -11.61 -8.87
CA GLN A 291 24.75 -10.21 -9.04
C GLN A 291 23.57 -9.24 -9.02
N ALA A 292 22.57 -9.49 -8.15
CA ALA A 292 21.46 -8.56 -8.00
C ALA A 292 21.89 -7.29 -7.24
N PRO A 293 21.26 -6.14 -7.51
CA PRO A 293 21.47 -4.89 -6.78
C PRO A 293 21.34 -5.05 -5.27
N LYS A 294 21.98 -4.17 -4.51
CA LYS A 294 21.79 -4.10 -3.06
C LYS A 294 20.41 -3.58 -2.71
N LEU A 295 19.92 -2.60 -3.47
CA LEU A 295 18.57 -2.06 -3.33
C LEU A 295 17.86 -2.10 -4.68
N THR A 296 16.70 -2.76 -4.73
CA THR A 296 15.76 -2.70 -5.86
C THR A 296 14.49 -2.01 -5.40
N MET A 297 14.13 -0.92 -6.06
CA MET A 297 12.92 -0.18 -5.80
C MET A 297 11.95 -0.30 -6.96
N LEU A 298 10.75 -0.75 -6.67
CA LEU A 298 9.62 -0.85 -7.60
C LEU A 298 8.56 0.15 -7.15
N VAL A 299 8.11 1.03 -8.04
CA VAL A 299 7.09 2.03 -7.72
C VAL A 299 5.89 1.90 -8.64
N GLY A 300 4.75 1.61 -8.06
CA GLY A 300 3.50 1.42 -8.79
C GLY A 300 2.29 1.93 -8.01
N HIS A 301 1.30 1.08 -7.84
CA HIS A 301 -0.03 1.43 -7.37
C HIS A 301 -0.43 0.64 -6.11
N ASP A 302 -1.50 1.08 -5.46
CA ASP A 302 -2.17 0.38 -4.36
C ASP A 302 -2.58 -1.05 -4.73
N THR A 303 -3.07 -1.25 -5.96
CA THR A 303 -3.41 -2.58 -6.49
C THR A 303 -2.23 -3.55 -6.48
N ASN A 304 -1.01 -3.08 -6.80
CA ASN A 304 0.19 -3.92 -6.76
C ASN A 304 0.50 -4.42 -5.34
N ILE A 305 0.34 -3.55 -4.33
CA ILE A 305 0.52 -3.93 -2.92
C ILE A 305 -0.60 -4.87 -2.47
N ALA A 306 -1.85 -4.56 -2.81
CA ALA A 306 -3.00 -5.39 -2.45
C ALA A 306 -2.90 -6.81 -3.05
N THR A 307 -2.42 -6.94 -4.29
CA THR A 307 -2.21 -8.23 -4.95
C THR A 307 -1.01 -8.98 -4.38
N LEU A 308 0.11 -8.29 -4.06
CA LEU A 308 1.24 -8.90 -3.35
C LEU A 308 0.85 -9.43 -1.98
N ARG A 309 0.03 -8.68 -1.22
CA ARG A 309 -0.55 -9.16 0.03
C ARG A 309 -1.29 -10.48 -0.17
N GLY A 310 -2.12 -10.57 -1.22
CA GLY A 310 -2.83 -11.80 -1.58
C GLY A 310 -1.89 -12.92 -2.02
N PHE A 311 -0.88 -12.62 -2.83
CA PHE A 311 0.14 -13.56 -3.29
C PHE A 311 0.89 -14.20 -2.13
N PHE A 312 1.40 -13.39 -1.19
CA PHE A 312 2.15 -13.85 -0.03
C PHE A 312 1.26 -14.29 1.13
N ARG A 313 -0.05 -14.01 1.10
CA ARG A 313 -0.98 -14.13 2.23
C ARG A 313 -0.44 -13.42 3.47
N ALA A 314 0.28 -12.33 3.26
CA ALA A 314 0.92 -11.53 4.28
C ALA A 314 0.04 -10.33 4.61
N HIS A 315 -0.36 -10.21 5.87
CA HIS A 315 -1.16 -9.08 6.34
C HIS A 315 -0.26 -8.02 6.95
N PHE A 316 -0.62 -6.75 6.74
CA PHE A 316 0.12 -5.63 7.28
C PHE A 316 -0.78 -4.63 8.01
N THR A 317 -0.17 -3.87 8.91
CA THR A 317 -0.76 -2.71 9.55
C THR A 317 0.20 -1.54 9.43
N ALA A 318 -0.32 -0.36 9.15
CA ALA A 318 0.40 0.89 9.25
C ALA A 318 -0.35 1.80 10.23
N ALA A 319 0.40 2.59 11.01
CA ALA A 319 -0.22 3.54 11.94
C ALA A 319 -1.14 4.50 11.16
N ASP A 320 -2.29 4.81 11.75
CA ASP A 320 -3.35 5.65 11.19
C ASP A 320 -4.21 5.00 10.08
N TYR A 321 -3.88 3.81 9.58
CA TYR A 321 -4.59 3.18 8.48
C TYR A 321 -5.25 1.86 8.90
N PRO A 322 -6.37 1.47 8.28
CA PRO A 322 -6.92 0.14 8.48
C PRO A 322 -5.94 -0.96 8.10
N ARG A 323 -6.09 -2.13 8.71
CA ARG A 323 -5.32 -3.31 8.33
C ARG A 323 -5.47 -3.58 6.82
N ASP A 324 -4.36 -3.85 6.15
CA ASP A 324 -4.27 -4.15 4.71
C ASP A 324 -4.66 -2.99 3.77
N ASP A 325 -4.75 -1.77 4.28
CA ASP A 325 -4.94 -0.58 3.45
C ASP A 325 -3.57 -0.04 2.99
N PRO A 326 -3.29 0.02 1.68
CA PRO A 326 -2.02 0.52 1.17
C PRO A 326 -2.05 2.06 1.03
N PRO A 327 -1.55 2.84 2.01
CA PRO A 327 -1.57 4.30 1.94
C PRO A 327 -0.63 4.86 0.88
N PRO A 328 -0.80 6.14 0.47
CA PRO A 328 0.14 6.84 -0.41
C PRO A 328 1.57 6.78 0.13
N GLY A 329 2.54 6.45 -0.72
CA GLY A 329 3.95 6.28 -0.33
C GLY A 329 4.24 5.06 0.53
N GLY A 330 3.25 4.21 0.85
CA GLY A 330 3.46 2.96 1.57
C GLY A 330 4.15 1.90 0.72
N ALA A 331 4.95 1.04 1.35
CA ALA A 331 5.73 0.01 0.66
C ALA A 331 5.72 -1.33 1.38
N MET A 332 5.55 -2.41 0.62
CA MET A 332 5.87 -3.78 1.04
C MET A 332 7.31 -4.09 0.61
N GLY A 333 8.15 -4.44 1.57
CA GLY A 333 9.56 -4.72 1.31
C GLY A 333 10.00 -6.10 1.78
N PHE A 334 11.15 -6.52 1.27
CA PHE A 334 11.79 -7.80 1.57
C PHE A 334 13.30 -7.58 1.78
N GLU A 335 13.81 -8.04 2.90
CA GLU A 335 15.21 -8.02 3.25
C GLU A 335 15.84 -9.38 2.98
N LEU A 336 17.00 -9.43 2.37
CA LEU A 336 17.88 -10.61 2.37
C LEU A 336 18.91 -10.45 3.47
N LEU A 337 18.86 -11.35 4.44
CA LEU A 337 19.66 -11.34 5.64
C LEU A 337 20.60 -12.55 5.67
N LYS A 338 21.83 -12.40 6.18
CA LYS A 338 22.82 -13.48 6.30
C LYS A 338 23.34 -13.56 7.73
N ASN A 339 23.34 -14.75 8.30
CA ASN A 339 23.94 -14.99 9.62
C ASN A 339 25.46 -15.26 9.54
N ALA A 340 26.12 -15.34 10.69
CA ALA A 340 27.58 -15.60 10.79
C ALA A 340 27.98 -16.95 10.16
N ALA A 341 27.09 -17.95 10.15
CA ALA A 341 27.33 -19.25 9.52
C ALA A 341 27.09 -19.24 7.99
N GLY A 342 26.79 -18.07 7.41
CA GLY A 342 26.58 -17.91 5.97
C GLY A 342 25.17 -18.29 5.49
N LYS A 343 24.25 -18.71 6.37
CA LYS A 343 22.88 -19.05 6.02
C LYS A 343 22.08 -17.79 5.76
N ARG A 344 21.27 -17.80 4.69
CA ARG A 344 20.47 -16.67 4.23
C ARG A 344 19.00 -16.83 4.55
N TYR A 345 18.38 -15.69 4.86
CA TYR A 345 16.98 -15.59 5.21
C TYR A 345 16.33 -14.41 4.51
N VAL A 346 15.05 -14.52 4.21
CA VAL A 346 14.20 -13.42 3.75
C VAL A 346 13.30 -12.98 4.91
N ARG A 347 13.12 -11.67 5.06
CA ARG A 347 12.16 -11.09 5.99
C ARG A 347 11.33 -10.04 5.29
N ALA A 348 10.02 -10.24 5.26
CA ALA A 348 9.09 -9.29 4.69
C ALA A 348 8.72 -8.21 5.71
N PHE A 349 8.46 -6.99 5.25
CA PHE A 349 8.01 -5.87 6.07
C PHE A 349 7.04 -4.98 5.32
N TYR A 350 6.31 -4.16 6.06
CA TYR A 350 5.53 -3.05 5.53
C TYR A 350 5.92 -1.75 6.21
N THR A 351 5.97 -0.66 5.45
CA THR A 351 6.32 0.67 5.94
C THR A 351 5.46 1.74 5.26
N ALA A 352 5.10 2.77 6.01
CA ALA A 352 4.37 3.93 5.48
C ALA A 352 4.54 5.14 6.40
N GLN A 353 4.50 6.34 5.84
CA GLN A 353 4.32 7.55 6.64
C GLN A 353 2.94 7.53 7.29
N THR A 354 2.82 8.04 8.51
CA THR A 354 1.51 8.30 9.13
C THR A 354 0.77 9.39 8.36
N MET A 355 -0.53 9.52 8.57
CA MET A 355 -1.31 10.60 7.93
C MET A 355 -0.73 11.98 8.27
N ASP A 356 -0.29 12.19 9.52
CA ASP A 356 0.26 13.47 9.97
C ASP A 356 1.67 13.70 9.43
N GLN A 357 2.51 12.66 9.33
CA GLN A 357 3.82 12.77 8.70
C GLN A 357 3.72 13.18 7.23
N LEU A 358 2.75 12.63 6.48
CA LEU A 358 2.48 13.06 5.11
C LEU A 358 1.91 14.48 5.05
N ARG A 359 0.88 14.77 5.87
CA ARG A 359 0.20 16.05 5.88
C ARG A 359 1.12 17.24 6.18
N GLU A 360 2.02 17.06 7.14
CA GLU A 360 2.88 18.11 7.65
C GLU A 360 4.29 18.07 7.05
N LEU A 361 4.55 17.11 6.15
CA LEU A 361 5.90 16.87 5.60
C LEU A 361 6.94 16.76 6.71
N GLN A 362 6.61 16.02 7.77
CA GLN A 362 7.50 15.91 8.93
C GLN A 362 8.80 15.20 8.55
N PRO A 363 9.96 15.70 9.01
CA PRO A 363 11.22 14.98 8.86
C PRO A 363 11.16 13.59 9.47
N LEU A 364 11.53 12.58 8.70
CA LEU A 364 11.59 11.20 9.15
C LEU A 364 12.99 10.92 9.72
N THR A 365 13.04 10.52 10.98
CA THR A 365 14.30 10.30 11.72
C THR A 365 14.19 9.02 12.57
N ALA A 366 15.26 8.65 13.25
CA ALA A 366 15.22 7.54 14.22
C ALA A 366 14.25 7.79 15.39
N SER A 367 14.00 9.06 15.77
CA SER A 367 13.04 9.45 16.80
C SER A 367 11.62 9.69 16.26
N ASN A 368 11.47 9.90 14.96
CA ASN A 368 10.18 10.04 14.26
C ASN A 368 10.19 9.16 13.00
N PRO A 369 10.29 7.82 13.15
CA PRO A 369 10.34 6.91 12.01
C PRO A 369 8.97 6.79 11.33
N PRO A 370 8.91 6.39 10.06
CA PRO A 370 7.65 5.94 9.46
C PRO A 370 7.13 4.72 10.22
N SER A 371 5.84 4.46 10.11
CA SER A 371 5.26 3.21 10.60
C SER A 371 5.96 2.03 9.94
N PHE A 372 6.28 1.00 10.72
CA PHE A 372 7.01 -0.17 10.25
C PHE A 372 6.53 -1.44 10.97
N SER A 373 6.32 -2.53 10.22
CA SER A 373 5.99 -3.84 10.77
C SER A 373 6.61 -4.96 9.94
N TYR A 374 7.16 -5.98 10.61
CA TYR A 374 7.53 -7.23 9.93
C TYR A 374 6.30 -8.08 9.68
N LEU A 375 6.33 -8.83 8.56
CA LEU A 375 5.21 -9.62 8.08
C LEU A 375 5.54 -11.11 8.17
N GLU A 376 4.54 -11.89 8.55
CA GLU A 376 4.61 -13.35 8.46
C GLU A 376 4.16 -13.80 7.06
N ILE A 377 4.92 -14.72 6.46
CA ILE A 377 4.56 -15.39 5.22
C ILE A 377 4.19 -16.84 5.58
N PRO A 378 2.92 -17.28 5.40
CA PRO A 378 2.50 -18.64 5.73
C PRO A 378 3.37 -19.71 5.07
N GLY A 379 3.80 -20.69 5.85
CA GLY A 379 4.71 -21.73 5.41
C GLY A 379 6.20 -21.33 5.38
N CYS A 380 6.52 -20.12 5.82
CA CYS A 380 7.84 -19.54 5.75
C CYS A 380 8.25 -18.99 7.11
N ARG A 381 8.84 -19.80 7.96
CA ARG A 381 9.28 -19.40 9.31
C ARG A 381 10.49 -20.20 9.79
N VAL A 382 11.23 -19.64 10.72
CA VAL A 382 12.21 -20.34 11.58
C VAL A 382 11.57 -20.61 12.93
N ALA A 383 11.99 -21.64 13.65
CA ALA A 383 11.30 -22.13 14.86
C ALA A 383 10.94 -21.04 15.89
N ASP A 384 11.86 -20.14 16.17
CA ASP A 384 11.70 -19.11 17.22
C ASP A 384 11.46 -17.70 16.64
N GLU A 385 11.32 -17.56 15.30
CA GLU A 385 11.18 -16.26 14.61
C GLU A 385 10.20 -16.38 13.44
N ALA A 386 8.94 -16.06 13.68
CA ALA A 386 7.84 -16.23 12.72
C ALA A 386 8.01 -15.37 11.44
N THR A 387 8.78 -14.27 11.53
CA THR A 387 8.98 -13.34 10.41
C THR A 387 10.20 -13.67 9.55
N LEU A 388 11.07 -14.59 9.98
CA LEU A 388 12.23 -15.05 9.21
C LEU A 388 11.89 -16.28 8.38
N CYS A 389 12.24 -16.24 7.11
CA CYS A 389 12.07 -17.31 6.13
C CYS A 389 13.42 -17.75 5.56
N PRO A 390 13.83 -19.03 5.65
CA PRO A 390 15.01 -19.49 4.92
C PRO A 390 14.89 -19.18 3.43
N LEU A 391 15.95 -18.63 2.82
CA LEU A 391 15.93 -18.22 1.40
C LEU A 391 15.45 -19.35 0.48
N GLU A 392 15.90 -20.58 0.68
CA GLU A 392 15.50 -21.72 -0.11
C GLU A 392 14.00 -22.02 0.00
N THR A 393 13.42 -21.86 1.21
CA THR A 393 11.98 -22.01 1.43
C THR A 393 11.21 -20.91 0.71
N PHE A 394 11.67 -19.66 0.79
CA PHE A 394 11.09 -18.53 0.07
C PHE A 394 11.12 -18.76 -1.45
N GLN A 395 12.27 -19.17 -1.99
CA GLN A 395 12.43 -19.50 -3.41
C GLN A 395 11.48 -20.63 -3.85
N LYS A 396 11.32 -21.67 -3.02
CA LYS A 396 10.39 -22.78 -3.29
C LYS A 396 8.94 -22.31 -3.31
N ILE A 397 8.52 -21.50 -2.34
CA ILE A 397 7.15 -20.97 -2.24
C ILE A 397 6.84 -20.08 -3.44
N VAL A 398 7.67 -19.06 -3.68
CA VAL A 398 7.45 -18.08 -4.76
C VAL A 398 7.61 -18.75 -6.13
N GLY A 399 8.70 -19.47 -6.35
CA GLY A 399 8.98 -20.19 -7.60
C GLY A 399 7.91 -21.26 -7.92
N GLY A 400 7.38 -21.93 -6.89
CA GLY A 400 6.28 -22.90 -7.05
C GLY A 400 5.00 -22.24 -7.54
N LYS A 401 4.62 -21.09 -6.95
CA LYS A 401 3.44 -20.32 -7.40
C LYS A 401 3.62 -19.80 -8.82
N LEU A 402 4.80 -19.21 -9.14
CA LEU A 402 5.08 -18.69 -10.47
C LEU A 402 5.08 -19.75 -11.56
N LYS A 403 5.55 -20.98 -11.25
CA LYS A 403 5.53 -22.12 -12.18
C LYS A 403 4.13 -22.69 -12.40
N ALA A 404 3.23 -22.58 -11.42
CA ALA A 404 1.84 -23.05 -11.52
C ALA A 404 0.95 -22.12 -12.36
N LEU A 405 1.41 -20.91 -12.66
CA LEU A 405 0.69 -19.98 -13.54
C LEU A 405 0.94 -20.35 -15.01
N PRO A 406 -0.04 -20.13 -15.91
CA PRO A 406 0.17 -20.32 -17.34
C PRO A 406 1.40 -19.56 -17.82
N THR A 407 2.26 -20.21 -18.61
CA THR A 407 3.35 -19.52 -19.33
C THR A 407 2.73 -18.59 -20.35
N ARG A 408 3.20 -17.37 -20.36
CA ARG A 408 2.83 -16.36 -21.36
C ARG A 408 3.45 -16.69 -22.71
#